data_bc1fca83a33425e8f00f2b8e2aeb463d
#
_entry.id   bc1fca83a33425e8f00f2b8e2aeb463d
#
_cell.length_a   1.000
_cell.length_b   1.000
_cell.length_c   1.000
_cell.angle_alpha   90.00
_cell.angle_beta   90.00
_cell.angle_gamma   90.00
#
_symmetry.space_group_name_H-M   'P 1'
#
loop_
_entity.id
_entity.type
_entity.pdbx_description
1 polymer ?
#
loop_
_entity_poly.entity_id
_entity_poly.type
_entity_poly.pdbx_seq_one_letter_code
_entity_poly.pdbx_strand_id
1 'polypeptide(L)'
;ARQHGATIIEKCSVKKILIKNNKIEGVETDQGKIDCKYIVLASGMWSRQIAAEVNVSVPLYPDEHFYILTEPIENLDKALPVLRDYNHCLYVKEDAGKFLVGIFEPNAKPAFMNTNIVPNDFSFGELPEDFDHFEPYLMNAIKRIPIFEKTGIRKFFNGPESFTPDTNY
;
A
#
# COMPACT_ATOMS: atom_id res chain seq x y z
N ALA A 1 13.20 0.73 -19.07
CA ALA A 1 14.36 1.36 -18.44
C ALA A 1 15.67 0.84 -19.04
N ARG A 2 15.97 -0.48 -18.98
CA ARG A 2 17.21 -1.08 -19.53
C ARG A 2 17.44 -0.73 -21.01
N GLN A 3 16.41 -0.73 -21.85
CA GLN A 3 16.48 -0.35 -23.26
C GLN A 3 16.97 1.10 -23.48
N HIS A 4 16.84 1.95 -22.47
CA HIS A 4 17.27 3.36 -22.49
C HIS A 4 18.54 3.58 -21.65
N GLY A 5 19.33 2.55 -21.41
CA GLY A 5 20.63 2.64 -20.76
C GLY A 5 20.60 2.65 -19.21
N ALA A 6 19.44 2.40 -18.58
CA ALA A 6 19.38 2.30 -17.14
C ALA A 6 19.99 0.96 -16.67
N THR A 7 20.85 1.03 -15.65
CA THR A 7 21.34 -0.15 -14.93
C THR A 7 20.38 -0.48 -13.81
N ILE A 8 19.89 -1.72 -13.77
CA ILE A 8 19.03 -2.22 -12.70
C ILE A 8 19.81 -3.28 -11.95
N ILE A 9 20.04 -3.02 -10.65
CA ILE A 9 20.72 -3.92 -9.74
C ILE A 9 19.65 -4.47 -8.79
N GLU A 10 19.37 -5.74 -8.92
CA GLU A 10 18.39 -6.45 -8.09
C GLU A 10 19.07 -7.04 -6.85
N LYS A 11 18.31 -7.30 -5.79
CA LYS A 11 18.80 -7.86 -4.52
C LYS A 11 19.99 -7.07 -3.97
N CYS A 12 19.95 -5.76 -4.11
CA CYS A 12 20.94 -4.80 -3.65
C CYS A 12 20.29 -3.82 -2.68
N SER A 13 20.47 -4.05 -1.40
CA SER A 13 19.86 -3.23 -0.35
C SER A 13 20.70 -1.98 -0.10
N VAL A 14 20.06 -0.80 -0.20
CA VAL A 14 20.69 0.46 0.23
C VAL A 14 20.69 0.50 1.75
N LYS A 15 21.88 0.65 2.33
CA LYS A 15 22.09 0.70 3.79
C LYS A 15 22.16 2.11 4.32
N LYS A 16 22.69 3.04 3.50
CA LYS A 16 22.90 4.42 3.93
C LYS A 16 22.99 5.37 2.74
N ILE A 17 22.48 6.57 2.89
CA ILE A 17 22.74 7.70 1.99
C ILE A 17 24.00 8.41 2.46
N LEU A 18 24.95 8.63 1.55
CA LEU A 18 26.22 9.28 1.83
C LEU A 18 26.15 10.77 1.50
N ILE A 19 26.39 11.61 2.52
CA ILE A 19 26.36 13.06 2.40
C ILE A 19 27.73 13.62 2.87
N LYS A 20 28.26 14.56 2.09
CA LYS A 20 29.44 15.35 2.45
C LYS A 20 29.23 16.81 2.07
N ASN A 21 29.56 17.70 2.99
CA ASN A 21 29.40 19.15 2.79
C ASN A 21 27.98 19.51 2.29
N ASN A 22 26.96 18.88 2.89
CA ASN A 22 25.55 19.05 2.56
C ASN A 22 25.18 18.71 1.10
N LYS A 23 25.94 17.81 0.47
CA LYS A 23 25.72 17.32 -0.89
C LYS A 23 25.71 15.79 -0.90
N ILE A 24 24.89 15.21 -1.77
CA ILE A 24 24.90 13.78 -2.00
C ILE A 24 26.26 13.36 -2.62
N GLU A 25 26.90 12.34 -2.05
CA GLU A 25 28.05 11.65 -2.64
C GLU A 25 27.66 10.31 -3.28
N GLY A 26 26.61 9.67 -2.75
CA GLY A 26 26.20 8.37 -3.22
C GLY A 26 25.39 7.60 -2.20
N VAL A 27 25.35 6.29 -2.36
CA VAL A 27 24.74 5.35 -1.42
C VAL A 27 25.71 4.23 -1.07
N GLU A 28 25.61 3.75 0.16
CA GLU A 28 26.23 2.52 0.60
C GLU A 28 25.21 1.38 0.46
N THR A 29 25.61 0.29 -0.15
CA THR A 29 24.76 -0.91 -0.34
C THR A 29 25.44 -2.13 0.26
N ASP A 30 24.71 -3.24 0.36
CA ASP A 30 25.28 -4.54 0.73
C ASP A 30 26.26 -5.12 -0.33
N GLN A 31 26.29 -4.52 -1.54
CA GLN A 31 27.18 -4.89 -2.63
C GLN A 31 28.31 -3.87 -2.87
N GLY A 32 28.40 -2.82 -2.04
CA GLY A 32 29.42 -1.79 -2.13
C GLY A 32 28.84 -0.38 -2.30
N LYS A 33 29.73 0.59 -2.49
CA LYS A 33 29.39 1.99 -2.67
C LYS A 33 29.01 2.30 -4.12
N ILE A 34 27.97 3.09 -4.30
CA ILE A 34 27.58 3.65 -5.61
C ILE A 34 27.63 5.16 -5.50
N ASP A 35 28.52 5.80 -6.26
CA ASP A 35 28.62 7.25 -6.30
C ASP A 35 27.53 7.83 -7.21
N CYS A 36 26.86 8.89 -6.74
CA CYS A 36 25.87 9.62 -7.51
C CYS A 36 25.74 11.07 -7.04
N LYS A 37 25.17 11.93 -7.89
CA LYS A 37 24.92 13.34 -7.59
C LYS A 37 23.50 13.58 -7.10
N TYR A 38 22.57 12.72 -7.43
CA TYR A 38 21.15 12.82 -7.12
C TYR A 38 20.62 11.45 -6.72
N ILE A 39 19.67 11.44 -5.79
CA ILE A 39 18.95 10.25 -5.38
C ILE A 39 17.46 10.52 -5.53
N VAL A 40 16.73 9.57 -6.11
CA VAL A 40 15.27 9.56 -6.15
C VAL A 40 14.79 8.47 -5.20
N LEU A 41 14.04 8.86 -4.18
CA LEU A 41 13.37 7.93 -3.29
C LEU A 41 12.06 7.47 -3.93
N ALA A 42 12.02 6.20 -4.31
CA ALA A 42 10.83 5.53 -4.84
C ALA A 42 10.57 4.24 -4.03
N SER A 43 10.81 4.31 -2.73
CA SER A 43 10.80 3.17 -1.80
C SER A 43 9.47 3.00 -1.06
N GLY A 44 8.37 3.57 -1.60
CA GLY A 44 7.04 3.41 -1.03
C GLY A 44 6.99 3.79 0.45
N MET A 45 6.38 2.99 1.27
CA MET A 45 6.18 3.26 2.71
C MET A 45 7.49 3.36 3.52
N TRP A 46 8.63 2.90 3.00
CA TRP A 46 9.94 3.08 3.64
C TRP A 46 10.58 4.43 3.37
N SER A 47 10.05 5.23 2.42
CA SER A 47 10.65 6.51 2.01
C SER A 47 10.81 7.48 3.16
N ARG A 48 9.83 7.57 4.07
CA ARG A 48 9.88 8.46 5.23
C ARG A 48 11.07 8.16 6.14
N GLN A 49 11.28 6.91 6.50
CA GLN A 49 12.37 6.52 7.41
C GLN A 49 13.74 6.63 6.74
N ILE A 50 13.87 6.33 5.45
CA ILE A 50 15.12 6.51 4.72
C ILE A 50 15.48 8.00 4.60
N ALA A 51 14.53 8.86 4.30
CA ALA A 51 14.74 10.30 4.22
C ALA A 51 15.13 10.92 5.58
N ALA A 52 14.54 10.42 6.66
CA ALA A 52 14.83 10.88 8.02
C ALA A 52 16.30 10.67 8.43
N GLU A 53 16.97 9.64 7.90
CA GLU A 53 18.40 9.38 8.14
C GLU A 53 19.30 10.55 7.67
N VAL A 54 18.81 11.34 6.73
CA VAL A 54 19.51 12.50 6.16
C VAL A 54 18.82 13.82 6.47
N ASN A 55 17.99 13.86 7.51
CA ASN A 55 17.26 15.03 7.98
C ASN A 55 16.28 15.62 6.94
N VAL A 56 15.73 14.78 6.06
CA VAL A 56 14.68 15.17 5.10
C VAL A 56 13.35 14.64 5.62
N SER A 57 12.37 15.55 5.78
CA SER A 57 11.01 15.17 6.15
C SER A 57 10.20 14.83 4.91
N VAL A 58 9.64 13.63 4.89
CA VAL A 58 8.69 13.19 3.86
C VAL A 58 7.36 12.95 4.56
N PRO A 59 6.29 13.71 4.23
CA PRO A 59 4.99 13.60 4.87
C PRO A 59 4.21 12.39 4.31
N LEU A 60 4.72 11.20 4.54
CA LEU A 60 4.17 9.93 4.09
C LEU A 60 4.01 9.01 5.29
N TYR A 61 2.84 8.40 5.44
CA TYR A 61 2.60 7.42 6.49
C TYR A 61 1.84 6.20 5.94
N PRO A 62 2.20 4.99 6.35
CA PRO A 62 1.43 3.79 6.02
C PRO A 62 0.21 3.67 6.92
N ASP A 63 -0.98 3.61 6.33
CA ASP A 63 -2.22 3.28 7.01
C ASP A 63 -2.69 1.89 6.63
N GLU A 64 -3.47 1.26 7.50
CA GLU A 64 -4.10 -0.03 7.22
C GLU A 64 -5.14 0.16 6.11
N HIS A 65 -5.10 -0.71 5.11
CA HIS A 65 -6.04 -0.69 4.00
C HIS A 65 -6.71 -2.05 3.84
N PHE A 66 -8.05 -2.04 3.88
CA PHE A 66 -8.85 -3.24 4.00
C PHE A 66 -9.60 -3.56 2.70
N TYR A 67 -9.60 -4.83 2.35
CA TYR A 67 -10.52 -5.37 1.36
C TYR A 67 -10.81 -6.84 1.61
N ILE A 68 -11.93 -7.31 1.09
CA ILE A 68 -12.30 -8.72 1.09
C ILE A 68 -12.40 -9.25 -0.34
N LEU A 69 -12.16 -10.56 -0.49
CA LEU A 69 -12.61 -11.34 -1.63
C LEU A 69 -13.83 -12.15 -1.22
N THR A 70 -14.87 -12.10 -2.01
CA THR A 70 -16.04 -12.94 -1.81
C THR A 70 -15.76 -14.39 -2.23
N GLU A 71 -16.62 -15.33 -1.83
CA GLU A 71 -16.70 -16.61 -2.51
C GLU A 71 -17.12 -16.42 -3.98
N PRO A 72 -16.83 -17.38 -4.87
CA PRO A 72 -17.25 -17.32 -6.28
C PRO A 72 -18.76 -17.14 -6.43
N ILE A 73 -19.14 -16.29 -7.36
CA ILE A 73 -20.53 -16.00 -7.69
C ILE A 73 -20.85 -16.60 -9.05
N GLU A 74 -21.84 -17.46 -9.08
CA GLU A 74 -22.25 -18.13 -10.32
C GLU A 74 -22.76 -17.11 -11.35
N ASN A 75 -22.32 -17.28 -12.61
CA ASN A 75 -22.69 -16.43 -13.74
C ASN A 75 -22.35 -14.93 -13.57
N LEU A 76 -21.37 -14.60 -12.73
CA LEU A 76 -20.90 -13.22 -12.63
C LEU A 76 -20.29 -12.77 -13.96
N ASP A 77 -20.77 -11.63 -14.47
CA ASP A 77 -20.21 -11.03 -15.68
C ASP A 77 -18.78 -10.52 -15.41
N LYS A 78 -17.81 -11.04 -16.15
CA LYS A 78 -16.38 -10.67 -16.02
C LYS A 78 -16.05 -9.31 -16.62
N ALA A 79 -16.98 -8.70 -17.36
CA ALA A 79 -16.80 -7.40 -17.98
C ALA A 79 -17.39 -6.25 -17.15
N LEU A 80 -17.78 -6.52 -15.90
CA LEU A 80 -18.29 -5.48 -15.02
C LEU A 80 -17.26 -4.37 -14.79
N PRO A 81 -17.66 -3.10 -14.90
CA PRO A 81 -16.80 -1.98 -14.55
C PRO A 81 -16.52 -1.96 -13.04
N VAL A 82 -15.41 -1.32 -12.66
CA VAL A 82 -15.16 -1.02 -11.24
C VAL A 82 -16.20 -0.03 -10.74
N LEU A 83 -16.89 -0.40 -9.67
CA LEU A 83 -17.79 0.50 -8.95
C LEU A 83 -16.99 1.28 -7.90
N ARG A 84 -17.20 2.60 -7.83
CA ARG A 84 -16.73 3.45 -6.77
C ARG A 84 -17.92 4.20 -6.15
N ASP A 85 -18.14 4.01 -4.86
CA ASP A 85 -19.15 4.72 -4.07
C ASP A 85 -18.48 5.60 -3.02
N TYR A 86 -18.30 6.88 -3.34
CA TYR A 86 -17.62 7.83 -2.47
C TYR A 86 -18.41 8.15 -1.19
N ASN A 87 -19.76 8.11 -1.24
CA ASN A 87 -20.58 8.41 -0.08
C ASN A 87 -20.49 7.33 1.00
N HIS A 88 -20.21 6.11 0.59
CA HIS A 88 -20.07 4.94 1.50
C HIS A 88 -18.63 4.44 1.60
N CYS A 89 -17.68 5.18 1.04
CA CYS A 89 -16.24 4.84 1.06
C CYS A 89 -15.90 3.47 0.45
N LEU A 90 -16.66 3.02 -0.55
CA LEU A 90 -16.55 1.68 -1.12
C LEU A 90 -15.94 1.69 -2.51
N TYR A 91 -15.23 0.63 -2.84
CA TYR A 91 -14.99 0.22 -4.21
C TYR A 91 -15.24 -1.28 -4.37
N VAL A 92 -15.75 -1.64 -5.53
CA VAL A 92 -16.06 -3.05 -5.85
C VAL A 92 -15.54 -3.35 -7.24
N LYS A 93 -14.80 -4.43 -7.36
CA LYS A 93 -14.21 -4.90 -8.61
C LYS A 93 -14.50 -6.38 -8.81
N GLU A 94 -14.86 -6.77 -10.04
CA GLU A 94 -14.85 -8.18 -10.42
C GLU A 94 -13.41 -8.71 -10.40
N ASP A 95 -13.22 -9.92 -9.85
CA ASP A 95 -11.93 -10.58 -9.75
C ASP A 95 -12.08 -12.10 -9.92
N ALA A 96 -11.92 -12.58 -11.15
CA ALA A 96 -11.97 -13.99 -11.51
C ALA A 96 -13.21 -14.74 -10.97
N GLY A 97 -14.39 -14.19 -11.22
CA GLY A 97 -15.68 -14.77 -10.80
C GLY A 97 -16.06 -14.48 -9.34
N LYS A 98 -15.37 -13.57 -8.70
CA LYS A 98 -15.59 -13.07 -7.33
C LYS A 98 -15.70 -11.56 -7.35
N PHE A 99 -16.12 -10.97 -6.25
CA PHE A 99 -15.93 -9.55 -6.02
C PHE A 99 -14.79 -9.31 -5.04
N LEU A 100 -13.92 -8.37 -5.40
CA LEU A 100 -13.07 -7.66 -4.47
C LEU A 100 -13.86 -6.44 -3.99
N VAL A 101 -14.07 -6.34 -2.67
CA VAL A 101 -14.78 -5.23 -2.02
C VAL A 101 -13.80 -4.57 -1.06
N GLY A 102 -13.44 -3.33 -1.31
CA GLY A 102 -12.52 -2.58 -0.48
C GLY A 102 -13.09 -1.24 -0.05
N ILE A 103 -12.40 -0.61 0.89
CA ILE A 103 -12.82 0.64 1.50
C ILE A 103 -11.72 1.69 1.41
N PHE A 104 -12.13 2.96 1.38
CA PHE A 104 -11.29 4.13 1.63
C PHE A 104 -12.02 5.02 2.65
N GLU A 105 -11.90 4.62 3.88
CA GLU A 105 -12.55 5.29 5.00
C GLU A 105 -11.84 6.60 5.39
N PRO A 106 -12.59 7.61 5.89
CA PRO A 106 -12.01 8.91 6.24
C PRO A 106 -11.13 8.86 7.50
N ASN A 107 -11.33 7.84 8.35
CA ASN A 107 -10.55 7.63 9.56
C ASN A 107 -9.74 6.36 9.42
N ALA A 108 -8.77 6.39 8.51
CA ALA A 108 -7.85 5.28 8.31
C ALA A 108 -7.03 5.00 9.57
N LYS A 109 -6.71 3.75 9.79
CA LYS A 109 -5.98 3.28 10.97
C LYS A 109 -4.49 3.26 10.66
N PRO A 110 -3.66 4.06 11.36
CA PRO A 110 -2.23 4.06 11.10
C PRO A 110 -1.59 2.71 11.39
N ALA A 111 -0.81 2.20 10.44
CA ALA A 111 -0.06 0.97 10.60
C ALA A 111 1.22 1.20 11.42
N PHE A 112 1.76 0.14 12.03
CA PHE A 112 3.05 0.15 12.74
C PHE A 112 3.17 1.17 13.89
N MET A 113 2.07 1.53 14.53
CA MET A 113 2.04 2.56 15.60
C MET A 113 2.99 2.28 16.76
N ASN A 114 3.21 1.01 17.09
CA ASN A 114 4.06 0.62 18.23
C ASN A 114 5.54 0.98 18.04
N THR A 115 6.02 0.95 16.81
CA THR A 115 7.43 1.21 16.47
C THR A 115 7.63 2.50 15.72
N ASN A 116 6.58 3.00 15.08
CA ASN A 116 6.63 4.13 14.13
C ASN A 116 7.63 3.90 12.98
N ILE A 117 7.98 2.65 12.72
CA ILE A 117 8.93 2.20 11.71
C ILE A 117 8.33 1.03 10.97
N VAL A 118 8.38 1.08 9.64
CA VAL A 118 8.06 -0.07 8.78
C VAL A 118 9.21 -1.07 8.85
N PRO A 119 8.99 -2.34 9.21
CA PRO A 119 10.07 -3.33 9.23
C PRO A 119 10.70 -3.49 7.84
N ASN A 120 12.03 -3.62 7.80
CA ASN A 120 12.76 -3.73 6.53
C ASN A 120 12.47 -5.03 5.76
N ASP A 121 11.99 -6.06 6.46
CA ASP A 121 11.63 -7.37 5.93
C ASP A 121 10.13 -7.53 5.68
N PHE A 122 9.32 -6.50 5.91
CA PHE A 122 7.89 -6.51 5.65
C PHE A 122 7.62 -6.45 4.14
N SER A 123 7.88 -7.56 3.46
CA SER A 123 7.65 -7.71 2.02
C SER A 123 6.49 -8.67 1.78
N PHE A 124 5.48 -8.22 1.05
CA PHE A 124 4.23 -8.98 0.82
C PHE A 124 3.53 -9.45 2.10
N GLY A 125 3.79 -8.76 3.22
CA GLY A 125 3.18 -9.05 4.51
C GLY A 125 1.75 -8.53 4.57
N GLU A 126 0.93 -9.20 5.36
CA GLU A 126 -0.41 -8.76 5.74
C GLU A 126 -0.40 -8.34 7.22
N LEU A 127 -1.22 -7.37 7.57
CA LEU A 127 -1.50 -6.98 8.94
C LEU A 127 -2.62 -7.85 9.52
N PRO A 128 -2.80 -7.89 10.84
CA PRO A 128 -3.90 -8.61 11.44
C PRO A 128 -5.26 -8.17 10.89
N GLU A 129 -6.17 -9.10 10.75
CA GLU A 129 -7.54 -8.82 10.38
C GLU A 129 -8.22 -7.93 11.43
N ASP A 130 -9.00 -6.95 10.98
CA ASP A 130 -9.83 -6.09 11.84
C ASP A 130 -11.23 -6.02 11.25
N PHE A 131 -12.01 -7.07 11.53
CA PHE A 131 -13.35 -7.17 11.00
C PHE A 131 -14.30 -6.14 11.63
N ASP A 132 -14.10 -5.82 12.88
CA ASP A 132 -14.93 -4.82 13.59
C ASP A 132 -14.80 -3.45 12.94
N HIS A 133 -13.60 -3.08 12.49
CA HIS A 133 -13.37 -1.86 11.73
C HIS A 133 -14.01 -1.89 10.32
N PHE A 134 -14.00 -3.04 9.68
CA PHE A 134 -14.52 -3.23 8.32
C PHE A 134 -16.05 -3.38 8.25
N GLU A 135 -16.67 -3.98 9.27
CA GLU A 135 -18.08 -4.37 9.29
C GLU A 135 -19.06 -3.24 8.89
N PRO A 136 -18.96 -2.00 9.40
CA PRO A 136 -19.88 -0.93 9.02
C PRO A 136 -19.89 -0.65 7.51
N TYR A 137 -18.76 -0.76 6.87
CA TYR A 137 -18.59 -0.57 5.42
C TYR A 137 -19.12 -1.77 4.64
N LEU A 138 -18.91 -2.99 5.15
CA LEU A 138 -19.51 -4.20 4.58
C LEU A 138 -21.05 -4.11 4.59
N MET A 139 -21.64 -3.62 5.67
CA MET A 139 -23.10 -3.42 5.74
C MET A 139 -23.59 -2.39 4.69
N ASN A 140 -22.80 -1.38 4.39
CA ASN A 140 -23.10 -0.45 3.30
C ASN A 140 -22.95 -1.12 1.92
N ALA A 141 -21.93 -1.97 1.75
CA ALA A 141 -21.75 -2.74 0.53
C ALA A 141 -22.94 -3.69 0.28
N ILE A 142 -23.45 -4.37 1.30
CA ILE A 142 -24.64 -5.23 1.22
C ILE A 142 -25.86 -4.45 0.79
N LYS A 143 -26.09 -3.26 1.37
CA LYS A 143 -27.21 -2.38 0.97
C LYS A 143 -27.10 -1.94 -0.49
N ARG A 144 -25.89 -1.70 -0.97
CA ARG A 144 -25.61 -1.24 -2.33
C ARG A 144 -25.70 -2.37 -3.36
N ILE A 145 -25.24 -3.57 -3.00
CA ILE A 145 -25.16 -4.76 -3.85
C ILE A 145 -25.73 -5.94 -3.05
N PRO A 146 -27.05 -6.19 -3.11
CA PRO A 146 -27.71 -7.16 -2.22
C PRO A 146 -27.20 -8.60 -2.30
N ILE A 147 -26.53 -8.97 -3.38
CA ILE A 147 -25.97 -10.33 -3.50
C ILE A 147 -24.95 -10.64 -2.40
N PHE A 148 -24.29 -9.62 -1.84
CA PHE A 148 -23.31 -9.80 -0.77
C PHE A 148 -23.92 -10.36 0.52
N GLU A 149 -25.22 -10.16 0.77
CA GLU A 149 -25.91 -10.76 1.93
C GLU A 149 -25.87 -12.28 1.94
N LYS A 150 -25.79 -12.88 0.73
CA LYS A 150 -25.80 -14.32 0.53
C LYS A 150 -24.46 -14.91 0.11
N THR A 151 -23.45 -14.04 -0.04
CA THR A 151 -22.14 -14.45 -0.53
C THR A 151 -21.16 -14.49 0.64
N GLY A 152 -20.49 -15.62 0.83
CA GLY A 152 -19.46 -15.76 1.86
C GLY A 152 -18.21 -14.94 1.56
N ILE A 153 -17.43 -14.68 2.60
CA ILE A 153 -16.10 -14.06 2.50
C ILE A 153 -15.07 -15.20 2.40
N ARG A 154 -14.33 -15.22 1.29
CA ARG A 154 -13.26 -16.18 1.06
C ARG A 154 -11.96 -15.76 1.72
N LYS A 155 -11.65 -14.48 1.67
CA LYS A 155 -10.43 -13.94 2.26
C LYS A 155 -10.64 -12.49 2.68
N PHE A 156 -10.11 -12.15 3.83
CA PHE A 156 -9.94 -10.80 4.33
C PHE A 156 -8.49 -10.37 4.13
N PHE A 157 -8.28 -9.15 3.69
CA PHE A 157 -6.96 -8.56 3.55
C PHE A 157 -6.87 -7.27 4.36
N ASN A 158 -5.78 -7.13 5.08
CA ASN A 158 -5.35 -5.90 5.68
C ASN A 158 -3.88 -5.69 5.32
N GLY A 159 -3.59 -4.67 4.55
CA GLY A 159 -2.23 -4.35 4.13
C GLY A 159 -1.92 -2.87 4.31
N PRO A 160 -0.66 -2.52 4.60
CA PRO A 160 -0.28 -1.12 4.71
C PRO A 160 -0.21 -0.47 3.34
N GLU A 161 -0.85 0.68 3.20
CA GLU A 161 -0.78 1.55 2.03
C GLU A 161 -0.31 2.94 2.45
N SER A 162 0.53 3.59 1.63
CA SER A 162 1.13 4.87 1.97
C SER A 162 0.26 6.03 1.52
N PHE A 163 -0.01 6.93 2.45
CA PHE A 163 -0.80 8.14 2.20
C PHE A 163 -0.03 9.40 2.57
N THR A 164 -0.27 10.47 1.81
CA THR A 164 0.08 11.84 2.17
C THR A 164 -1.10 12.49 2.88
N PRO A 165 -0.90 13.50 3.77
CA PRO A 165 -1.98 14.14 4.53
C PRO A 165 -3.08 14.78 3.66
N ASP A 166 -2.73 15.17 2.44
CA ASP A 166 -3.64 15.79 1.48
C ASP A 166 -4.14 14.82 0.39
N THR A 167 -3.74 13.54 0.46
CA THR A 167 -4.05 12.48 -0.51
C THR A 167 -3.64 12.81 -1.96
N ASN A 168 -2.69 13.73 -2.13
CA ASN A 168 -2.13 14.13 -3.42
C ASN A 168 -0.72 13.51 -3.65
N TYR A 169 -0.18 13.77 -4.85
CA TYR A 169 1.17 13.33 -5.23
C TYR A 169 2.26 14.22 -4.63
#